data_9b78744c1a24c68c7d7831938d6be982
#
_entry.id   9b78744c1a24c68c7d7831938d6be982
#
_cell.length_a   1.000
_cell.length_b   1.000
_cell.length_c   1.000
_cell.angle_alpha   90.00
_cell.angle_beta   90.00
_cell.angle_gamma   90.00
#
_symmetry.space_group_name_H-M   'P 1'
#
loop_
_entity.id
_entity.type
_entity.pdbx_description
1 polymer ?
#
loop_
_entity_poly.entity_id
_entity_poly.type
_entity_poly.pdbx_seq_one_letter_code
_entity_poly.pdbx_strand_id
1 'polypeptide(L)'
;MHEHAPEALTLLRQIVDTGAVEVLGETYHHSLASLGPDPHEFRQQVRLHTELMKREFGVVPRIFRNTELIYSDQIGEVLNQDGWRGVMVEGIPELLAGRPLHATYHASDSELRLLPRNSEISDLIAFRLHAGGIAGARLHPSDLVKRLDESADDRDVIFVCLDYETFGEHHQGDRGVCNFIEQLASELLTRRAWRFVTPSEARAEYPAVGELKFTEPRSWADTQRDLSPWQGNEMQRSAFARLYSGEIVEQCPQDLWRKLQTSDHFYYMSNKGGPDGIVHRYFSPFGSPYDAFITYMNVLRGIQQESVRLTA
;
A
#
# COMPACT_ATOMS: atom_id res chain seq x y z
N MET A 1 11.04 -15.22 -3.47
CA MET A 1 12.44 -14.73 -3.51
C MET A 1 13.44 -15.83 -3.18
N HIS A 2 13.31 -16.62 -2.12
CA HIS A 2 14.27 -17.69 -1.80
C HIS A 2 14.55 -18.66 -2.96
N GLU A 3 13.53 -19.05 -3.71
CA GLU A 3 13.63 -20.02 -4.80
C GLU A 3 14.00 -19.40 -6.15
N HIS A 4 13.52 -18.18 -6.41
CA HIS A 4 13.58 -17.58 -7.75
C HIS A 4 14.53 -16.39 -7.90
N ALA A 5 14.88 -15.73 -6.79
CA ALA A 5 15.73 -14.54 -6.77
C ALA A 5 16.50 -14.41 -5.44
N PRO A 6 17.35 -15.38 -5.05
CA PRO A 6 18.09 -15.33 -3.80
C PRO A 6 19.08 -14.16 -3.74
N GLU A 7 19.62 -13.74 -4.88
CA GLU A 7 20.51 -12.58 -4.97
C GLU A 7 19.78 -11.28 -4.61
N ALA A 8 18.53 -11.10 -5.06
CA ALA A 8 17.74 -9.93 -4.72
C ALA A 8 17.45 -9.87 -3.21
N LEU A 9 17.16 -11.01 -2.59
CA LEU A 9 16.97 -11.08 -1.13
C LEU A 9 18.28 -10.72 -0.39
N THR A 10 19.42 -11.16 -0.89
CA THR A 10 20.73 -10.82 -0.33
C THR A 10 21.02 -9.33 -0.41
N LEU A 11 20.73 -8.71 -1.57
CA LEU A 11 20.87 -7.27 -1.75
C LEU A 11 19.95 -6.48 -0.81
N LEU A 12 18.70 -6.89 -0.65
CA LEU A 12 17.76 -6.27 0.27
C LEU A 12 18.28 -6.34 1.72
N ARG A 13 18.84 -7.47 2.15
CA ARG A 13 19.45 -7.59 3.49
C ARG A 13 20.61 -6.61 3.64
N GLN A 14 21.51 -6.53 2.66
CA GLN A 14 22.63 -5.59 2.67
C GLN A 14 22.14 -4.14 2.79
N ILE A 15 21.08 -3.76 2.07
CA ILE A 15 20.52 -2.42 2.13
C ILE A 15 19.92 -2.14 3.52
N VAL A 16 19.18 -3.10 4.10
CA VAL A 16 18.64 -2.98 5.47
C VAL A 16 19.76 -2.86 6.51
N ASP A 17 20.83 -3.65 6.36
CA ASP A 17 22.01 -3.64 7.26
C ASP A 17 22.74 -2.30 7.26
N THR A 18 22.57 -1.46 6.25
CA THR A 18 23.14 -0.10 6.25
C THR A 18 22.49 0.82 7.29
N GLY A 19 21.30 0.49 7.78
CA GLY A 19 20.50 1.34 8.65
C GLY A 19 19.85 2.55 7.95
N ALA A 20 20.07 2.72 6.64
CA ALA A 20 19.49 3.81 5.85
C ALA A 20 18.08 3.50 5.34
N VAL A 21 17.61 2.28 5.52
CA VAL A 21 16.29 1.80 5.08
C VAL A 21 15.51 1.28 6.27
N GLU A 22 14.25 1.65 6.38
CA GLU A 22 13.31 1.12 7.34
C GLU A 22 12.32 0.17 6.65
N VAL A 23 12.20 -1.04 7.19
CA VAL A 23 11.19 -2.02 6.77
C VAL A 23 9.88 -1.71 7.46
N LEU A 24 8.82 -1.56 6.69
CA LEU A 24 7.48 -1.26 7.19
C LEU A 24 6.70 -2.55 7.50
N GLY A 25 5.72 -2.44 8.42
CA GLY A 25 4.75 -3.49 8.66
C GLY A 25 3.64 -3.48 7.62
N GLU A 26 3.12 -4.66 7.30
CA GLU A 26 1.99 -4.86 6.38
C GLU A 26 1.22 -6.14 6.74
N THR A 27 0.12 -6.44 6.02
CA THR A 27 -0.51 -7.76 6.03
C THR A 27 0.33 -8.76 5.24
N TYR A 28 0.43 -10.00 5.74
CA TYR A 28 1.32 -11.02 5.15
C TYR A 28 1.01 -11.37 3.69
N HIS A 29 -0.28 -11.37 3.31
CA HIS A 29 -0.75 -11.76 1.98
C HIS A 29 -1.19 -10.56 1.13
N HIS A 30 -0.77 -9.35 1.45
CA HIS A 30 -1.27 -8.12 0.78
C HIS A 30 -2.79 -8.13 0.71
N SER A 31 -3.42 -8.33 1.86
CA SER A 31 -4.83 -8.71 1.96
C SER A 31 -5.73 -7.58 2.44
N LEU A 32 -7.02 -7.74 2.15
CA LEU A 32 -8.08 -6.88 2.68
C LEU A 32 -8.54 -7.28 4.10
N ALA A 33 -7.72 -8.02 4.86
CA ALA A 33 -8.07 -8.48 6.20
C ALA A 33 -8.43 -7.34 7.17
N SER A 34 -7.88 -6.13 6.95
CA SER A 34 -8.22 -4.93 7.74
C SER A 34 -9.67 -4.47 7.56
N LEU A 35 -10.36 -4.95 6.52
CA LEU A 35 -11.78 -4.68 6.24
C LEU A 35 -12.69 -5.84 6.66
N GLY A 36 -12.12 -6.93 7.18
CA GLY A 36 -12.86 -8.08 7.66
C GLY A 36 -13.73 -7.73 8.87
N PRO A 37 -14.75 -8.57 9.17
CA PRO A 37 -15.69 -8.32 10.26
C PRO A 37 -15.07 -8.45 11.65
N ASP A 38 -13.92 -9.13 11.77
CA ASP A 38 -13.19 -9.35 13.00
C ASP A 38 -11.71 -8.93 12.82
N PRO A 39 -11.17 -8.03 13.64
CA PRO A 39 -9.78 -7.61 13.57
C PRO A 39 -8.77 -8.72 13.91
N HIS A 40 -9.22 -9.88 14.41
CA HIS A 40 -8.34 -10.99 14.77
C HIS A 40 -7.49 -11.46 13.58
N GLU A 41 -8.09 -11.69 12.41
CA GLU A 41 -7.35 -12.14 11.23
C GLU A 41 -6.38 -11.07 10.73
N PHE A 42 -6.78 -9.80 10.74
CA PHE A 42 -5.88 -8.70 10.44
C PHE A 42 -4.63 -8.73 11.33
N ARG A 43 -4.82 -8.84 12.66
CA ARG A 43 -3.71 -8.98 13.62
C ARG A 43 -2.84 -10.21 13.37
N GLN A 44 -3.44 -11.33 12.97
CA GLN A 44 -2.68 -12.55 12.65
C GLN A 44 -1.78 -12.34 11.42
N GLN A 45 -2.28 -11.73 10.35
CA GLN A 45 -1.48 -11.48 9.16
C GLN A 45 -0.37 -10.44 9.41
N VAL A 46 -0.65 -9.40 10.19
CA VAL A 46 0.36 -8.42 10.62
C VAL A 46 1.46 -9.09 11.45
N ARG A 47 1.10 -10.02 12.35
CA ARG A 47 2.07 -10.81 13.12
C ARG A 47 2.93 -11.69 12.22
N LEU A 48 2.32 -12.42 11.29
CA LEU A 48 3.06 -13.26 10.32
C LEU A 48 4.06 -12.44 9.50
N HIS A 49 3.65 -11.27 9.05
CA HIS A 49 4.55 -10.37 8.34
C HIS A 49 5.69 -9.88 9.23
N THR A 50 5.40 -9.48 10.46
CA THR A 50 6.41 -9.05 11.44
C THR A 50 7.43 -10.15 11.73
N GLU A 51 6.96 -11.41 11.90
CA GLU A 51 7.83 -12.57 12.09
C GLU A 51 8.70 -12.85 10.86
N LEU A 52 8.14 -12.69 9.65
CA LEU A 52 8.90 -12.77 8.41
C LEU A 52 10.00 -11.71 8.36
N MET A 53 9.67 -10.45 8.62
CA MET A 53 10.66 -9.35 8.61
C MET A 53 11.77 -9.58 9.64
N LYS A 54 11.42 -10.05 10.83
CA LYS A 54 12.39 -10.42 11.87
C LYS A 54 13.31 -11.57 11.42
N ARG A 55 12.76 -12.59 10.77
CA ARG A 55 13.53 -13.74 10.28
C ARG A 55 14.45 -13.36 9.12
N GLU A 56 13.96 -12.58 8.15
CA GLU A 56 14.68 -12.28 6.92
C GLU A 56 15.69 -11.13 7.08
N PHE A 57 15.36 -10.13 7.89
CA PHE A 57 16.11 -8.88 8.01
C PHE A 57 16.57 -8.57 9.44
N GLY A 58 16.22 -9.37 10.44
CA GLY A 58 16.57 -9.11 11.84
C GLY A 58 15.84 -7.93 12.48
N VAL A 59 14.86 -7.32 11.81
CA VAL A 59 14.17 -6.11 12.24
C VAL A 59 12.71 -6.38 12.62
N VAL A 60 12.21 -5.58 13.56
CA VAL A 60 10.78 -5.54 13.93
C VAL A 60 10.22 -4.20 13.47
N PRO A 61 9.32 -4.19 12.47
CA PRO A 61 8.73 -2.95 11.96
C PRO A 61 8.01 -2.17 13.07
N ARG A 62 8.05 -0.84 12.99
CA ARG A 62 7.40 0.07 13.94
C ARG A 62 6.42 1.03 13.28
N ILE A 63 6.60 1.25 11.98
CA ILE A 63 5.70 2.03 11.13
C ILE A 63 4.95 1.05 10.24
N PHE A 64 3.66 1.27 10.11
CA PHE A 64 2.76 0.41 9.35
C PHE A 64 2.40 1.05 8.01
N ARG A 65 2.31 0.25 6.98
CA ARG A 65 1.72 0.60 5.70
C ARG A 65 0.71 -0.49 5.35
N ASN A 66 -0.57 -0.19 5.52
CA ASN A 66 -1.59 -1.19 5.20
C ASN A 66 -1.66 -1.44 3.69
N THR A 67 -2.13 -2.63 3.32
CA THR A 67 -2.48 -2.98 1.95
C THR A 67 -3.19 -1.80 1.29
N GLU A 68 -2.70 -1.38 0.11
CA GLU A 68 -3.28 -0.30 -0.70
C GLU A 68 -3.43 1.04 0.03
N LEU A 69 -2.62 1.30 1.05
CA LEU A 69 -2.76 2.45 1.96
C LEU A 69 -4.18 2.59 2.54
N ILE A 70 -4.93 1.49 2.63
CA ILE A 70 -6.26 1.51 3.24
C ILE A 70 -6.15 1.87 4.70
N TYR A 71 -6.82 2.94 5.09
CA TYR A 71 -6.83 3.42 6.46
C TYR A 71 -8.21 3.98 6.85
N SER A 72 -8.59 3.74 8.10
CA SER A 72 -9.70 4.38 8.81
C SER A 72 -9.35 4.51 10.29
N ASP A 73 -10.11 5.32 11.05
CA ASP A 73 -9.90 5.45 12.49
C ASP A 73 -10.03 4.10 13.21
N GLN A 74 -10.91 3.20 12.74
CA GLN A 74 -11.03 1.83 13.29
C GLN A 74 -9.75 1.01 13.09
N ILE A 75 -9.13 1.10 11.91
CA ILE A 75 -7.84 0.44 11.66
C ILE A 75 -6.75 1.08 12.54
N GLY A 76 -6.78 2.40 12.68
CA GLY A 76 -5.87 3.15 13.55
C GLY A 76 -5.97 2.73 15.00
N GLU A 77 -7.18 2.49 15.51
CA GLU A 77 -7.40 2.00 16.88
C GLU A 77 -6.76 0.62 17.08
N VAL A 78 -6.95 -0.31 16.16
CA VAL A 78 -6.31 -1.65 16.22
C VAL A 78 -4.79 -1.53 16.22
N LEU A 79 -4.22 -0.72 15.33
CA LEU A 79 -2.77 -0.52 15.24
C LEU A 79 -2.21 0.13 16.52
N ASN A 80 -2.91 1.12 17.09
CA ASN A 80 -2.51 1.75 18.34
C ASN A 80 -2.52 0.78 19.53
N GLN A 81 -3.57 -0.05 19.65
CA GLN A 81 -3.68 -1.10 20.67
C GLN A 81 -2.54 -2.12 20.55
N ASP A 82 -2.10 -2.43 19.34
CA ASP A 82 -1.02 -3.38 19.07
C ASP A 82 0.38 -2.75 19.16
N GLY A 83 0.48 -1.45 19.53
CA GLY A 83 1.73 -0.75 19.83
C GLY A 83 2.48 -0.22 18.61
N TRP A 84 1.83 -0.11 17.46
CA TRP A 84 2.40 0.57 16.28
C TRP A 84 2.62 2.06 16.59
N ARG A 85 3.68 2.63 16.03
CA ARG A 85 4.05 4.01 16.34
C ARG A 85 3.63 5.01 15.26
N GLY A 86 3.41 4.54 14.05
CA GLY A 86 2.93 5.36 12.96
C GLY A 86 2.38 4.51 11.82
N VAL A 87 1.64 5.14 10.95
CA VAL A 87 1.03 4.51 9.77
C VAL A 87 1.06 5.47 8.59
N MET A 88 1.46 4.94 7.41
CA MET A 88 1.35 5.65 6.15
C MET A 88 -0.11 5.73 5.74
N VAL A 89 -0.57 6.91 5.37
CA VAL A 89 -1.96 7.15 4.92
C VAL A 89 -1.97 7.99 3.65
N GLU A 90 -3.05 7.98 2.90
CA GLU A 90 -3.19 8.89 1.76
C GLU A 90 -3.43 10.34 2.24
N GLY A 91 -2.74 11.28 1.61
CA GLY A 91 -2.90 12.71 1.88
C GLY A 91 -4.09 13.28 1.10
N ILE A 92 -5.28 13.20 1.69
CA ILE A 92 -6.54 13.57 1.05
C ILE A 92 -6.87 15.04 1.35
N PRO A 93 -6.95 15.92 0.33
CA PRO A 93 -7.17 17.35 0.53
C PRO A 93 -8.41 17.69 1.35
N GLU A 94 -9.52 16.94 1.16
CA GLU A 94 -10.77 17.14 1.88
C GLU A 94 -10.63 16.85 3.38
N LEU A 95 -9.84 15.82 3.75
CA LEU A 95 -9.57 15.47 5.15
C LEU A 95 -8.56 16.42 5.78
N LEU A 96 -7.61 16.91 5.00
CA LEU A 96 -6.67 17.94 5.43
C LEU A 96 -7.38 19.27 5.71
N ALA A 97 -8.43 19.60 4.96
CA ALA A 97 -9.24 20.80 5.17
C ALA A 97 -8.40 22.10 5.30
N GLY A 98 -7.42 22.25 4.39
CA GLY A 98 -6.50 23.39 4.34
C GLY A 98 -5.29 23.29 5.29
N ARG A 99 -5.16 22.20 6.05
CA ARG A 99 -3.96 21.93 6.86
C ARG A 99 -2.80 21.45 5.98
N PRO A 100 -1.54 21.64 6.40
CA PRO A 100 -0.38 21.29 5.58
C PRO A 100 -0.29 19.80 5.28
N LEU A 101 -0.07 19.45 4.01
CA LEU A 101 0.17 18.06 3.58
C LEU A 101 1.57 17.58 4.01
N HIS A 102 2.55 18.47 4.02
CA HIS A 102 3.95 18.16 4.32
C HIS A 102 4.24 18.15 5.82
N ALA A 103 3.41 17.45 6.57
CA ALA A 103 3.47 17.39 8.02
C ALA A 103 3.05 16.00 8.53
N THR A 104 3.25 15.74 9.81
CA THR A 104 2.72 14.56 10.47
C THR A 104 1.52 14.94 11.36
N TYR A 105 0.66 13.97 11.61
CA TYR A 105 -0.56 14.16 12.39
C TYR A 105 -0.72 13.08 13.45
N HIS A 106 -1.51 13.31 14.48
CA HIS A 106 -2.03 12.25 15.33
C HIS A 106 -3.24 11.59 14.68
N ALA A 107 -3.40 10.29 14.86
CA ALA A 107 -4.66 9.61 14.64
C ALA A 107 -5.69 10.06 15.68
N SER A 108 -6.97 9.86 15.41
CA SER A 108 -8.05 10.25 16.30
C SER A 108 -7.86 9.68 17.71
N ASP A 109 -7.87 10.54 18.72
CA ASP A 109 -7.74 10.19 20.14
C ASP A 109 -6.58 9.22 20.46
N SER A 110 -5.42 9.37 19.80
CA SER A 110 -4.34 8.39 19.82
C SER A 110 -2.95 9.01 19.67
N GLU A 111 -1.95 8.33 20.20
CA GLU A 111 -0.53 8.65 20.00
C GLU A 111 0.02 8.10 18.67
N LEU A 112 -0.76 7.31 17.95
CA LEU A 112 -0.39 6.78 16.63
C LEU A 112 -0.16 7.95 15.66
N ARG A 113 0.99 7.98 15.00
CA ARG A 113 1.34 9.03 14.06
C ARG A 113 0.86 8.69 12.65
N LEU A 114 0.10 9.59 12.03
CA LEU A 114 -0.24 9.53 10.62
C LEU A 114 0.80 10.24 9.79
N LEU A 115 1.25 9.58 8.72
CA LEU A 115 2.28 10.04 7.78
C LEU A 115 1.63 10.16 6.39
N PRO A 116 1.10 11.35 6.02
CA PRO A 116 0.32 11.52 4.80
C PRO A 116 1.18 11.48 3.55
N ARG A 117 0.87 10.56 2.63
CA ARG A 117 1.47 10.49 1.29
C ARG A 117 1.18 11.77 0.50
N ASN A 118 2.19 12.35 -0.10
CA ASN A 118 2.00 13.37 -1.12
C ASN A 118 1.64 12.68 -2.44
N SER A 119 0.34 12.68 -2.77
CA SER A 119 -0.17 12.04 -3.99
C SER A 119 0.34 12.73 -5.26
N GLU A 120 0.41 14.05 -5.28
CA GLU A 120 0.87 14.78 -6.47
C GLU A 120 2.29 14.40 -6.86
N ILE A 121 3.22 14.44 -5.92
CA ILE A 121 4.63 14.09 -6.16
C ILE A 121 4.76 12.59 -6.46
N SER A 122 4.09 11.74 -5.71
CA SER A 122 4.15 10.29 -5.90
C SER A 122 3.59 9.86 -7.26
N ASP A 123 2.42 10.37 -7.65
CA ASP A 123 1.79 10.04 -8.93
C ASP A 123 2.56 10.64 -10.11
N LEU A 124 3.19 11.82 -9.92
CA LEU A 124 4.06 12.40 -10.92
C LEU A 124 5.25 11.46 -11.25
N ILE A 125 5.86 10.87 -10.23
CA ILE A 125 6.93 9.87 -10.42
C ILE A 125 6.35 8.60 -11.05
N ALA A 126 5.27 8.05 -10.49
CA ALA A 126 4.70 6.78 -10.93
C ALA A 126 4.29 6.78 -12.41
N PHE A 127 3.73 7.90 -12.91
CA PHE A 127 3.10 7.93 -14.23
C PHE A 127 3.87 8.73 -15.30
N ARG A 128 4.94 9.46 -14.94
CA ARG A 128 5.67 10.33 -15.89
C ARG A 128 7.15 10.01 -16.08
N LEU A 129 7.61 8.85 -15.67
CA LEU A 129 9.01 8.46 -15.90
C LEU A 129 9.35 8.22 -17.38
N HIS A 130 8.37 7.89 -18.22
CA HIS A 130 8.56 7.71 -19.66
C HIS A 130 7.91 8.79 -20.53
N ALA A 131 8.58 9.15 -21.60
CA ALA A 131 7.96 9.89 -22.69
C ALA A 131 6.93 9.00 -23.40
N GLY A 132 5.66 9.42 -23.44
CA GLY A 132 4.58 8.66 -24.10
C GLY A 132 3.66 7.89 -23.15
N GLY A 133 3.86 7.95 -21.83
CA GLY A 133 2.87 7.50 -20.86
C GLY A 133 1.58 8.32 -20.91
N ILE A 134 0.56 7.87 -20.18
CA ILE A 134 -0.80 8.48 -20.14
C ILE A 134 -0.78 9.99 -19.88
N ALA A 135 0.33 10.55 -19.40
CA ALA A 135 0.43 11.93 -18.89
C ALA A 135 1.35 12.89 -19.67
N GLY A 136 1.89 12.55 -20.85
CA GLY A 136 2.61 13.50 -21.71
C GLY A 136 4.15 13.48 -21.59
N ALA A 137 4.83 14.61 -21.41
CA ALA A 137 6.28 14.73 -21.44
C ALA A 137 6.96 13.98 -20.28
N ARG A 138 8.15 13.39 -20.55
CA ARG A 138 8.99 12.73 -19.55
C ARG A 138 9.32 13.68 -18.41
N LEU A 139 9.21 13.18 -17.17
CA LEU A 139 9.67 13.87 -15.98
C LEU A 139 11.21 13.89 -15.92
N HIS A 140 11.77 15.08 -15.71
CA HIS A 140 13.19 15.22 -15.42
C HIS A 140 13.42 15.39 -13.91
N PRO A 141 14.53 14.83 -13.34
CA PRO A 141 14.85 15.00 -11.91
C PRO A 141 14.85 16.48 -11.48
N SER A 142 15.43 17.37 -12.28
CA SER A 142 15.47 18.80 -12.00
C SER A 142 14.10 19.46 -11.91
N ASP A 143 13.11 19.00 -12.70
CA ASP A 143 11.74 19.52 -12.64
C ASP A 143 11.05 19.11 -11.35
N LEU A 144 11.31 17.85 -10.92
CA LEU A 144 10.79 17.34 -9.64
C LEU A 144 11.41 18.08 -8.46
N VAL A 145 12.73 18.26 -8.47
CA VAL A 145 13.43 18.99 -7.40
C VAL A 145 12.93 20.45 -7.32
N LYS A 146 12.72 21.10 -8.46
CA LYS A 146 12.13 22.45 -8.49
C LYS A 146 10.74 22.47 -7.84
N ARG A 147 9.88 21.49 -8.13
CA ARG A 147 8.54 21.39 -7.50
C ARG A 147 8.63 21.17 -6.00
N LEU A 148 9.57 20.35 -5.56
CA LEU A 148 9.82 20.14 -4.12
C LEU A 148 10.26 21.44 -3.46
N ASP A 149 11.21 22.17 -4.06
CA ASP A 149 11.69 23.46 -3.55
C ASP A 149 10.56 24.54 -3.51
N GLU A 150 9.63 24.51 -4.48
CA GLU A 150 8.51 25.45 -4.53
C GLU A 150 7.36 25.09 -3.57
N SER A 151 7.26 23.81 -3.17
CA SER A 151 6.13 23.29 -2.40
C SER A 151 6.38 23.13 -0.90
N ALA A 152 7.62 23.24 -0.46
CA ALA A 152 8.01 22.92 0.92
C ALA A 152 8.80 24.03 1.59
N ASP A 153 8.60 24.14 2.91
CA ASP A 153 9.36 24.98 3.82
C ASP A 153 10.37 24.17 4.62
N ASP A 154 11.30 24.83 5.32
CA ASP A 154 12.37 24.21 6.13
C ASP A 154 11.88 23.26 7.25
N ARG A 155 10.59 23.30 7.58
CA ARG A 155 9.95 22.49 8.63
C ARG A 155 9.12 21.35 8.08
N ASP A 156 9.08 21.20 6.77
CA ASP A 156 8.22 20.21 6.12
C ASP A 156 8.89 18.86 6.03
N VAL A 157 8.06 17.81 6.03
CA VAL A 157 8.42 16.45 5.70
C VAL A 157 7.50 15.93 4.61
N ILE A 158 8.06 15.47 3.50
CA ILE A 158 7.29 14.97 2.35
C ILE A 158 7.39 13.45 2.30
N PHE A 159 6.23 12.77 2.34
CA PHE A 159 6.16 11.32 2.18
C PHE A 159 5.80 10.98 0.74
N VAL A 160 6.74 10.35 0.04
CA VAL A 160 6.55 9.84 -1.32
C VAL A 160 6.38 8.33 -1.23
N CYS A 161 5.22 7.82 -1.65
CA CYS A 161 4.90 6.40 -1.62
C CYS A 161 4.54 5.92 -3.04
N LEU A 162 5.18 4.86 -3.48
CA LEU A 162 5.08 4.29 -4.83
C LEU A 162 5.06 2.76 -4.72
N ASP A 163 4.51 2.12 -5.73
CA ASP A 163 4.73 0.71 -5.95
C ASP A 163 6.17 0.47 -6.37
N TYR A 164 6.79 -0.58 -5.84
CA TYR A 164 8.16 -0.93 -6.17
C TYR A 164 8.29 -1.33 -7.64
N GLU A 165 7.23 -1.91 -8.20
CA GLU A 165 7.08 -2.31 -9.60
C GLU A 165 7.17 -1.12 -10.57
N THR A 166 6.97 0.09 -10.10
CA THR A 166 7.22 1.32 -10.89
C THR A 166 8.61 1.29 -11.51
N PHE A 167 9.60 0.72 -10.82
CA PHE A 167 11.01 0.74 -11.19
C PHE A 167 11.47 -0.61 -11.77
N GLY A 168 10.89 -1.07 -12.86
CA GLY A 168 11.34 -2.26 -13.55
C GLY A 168 10.26 -3.07 -14.25
N GLU A 169 9.03 -3.03 -13.74
CA GLU A 169 7.88 -3.71 -14.36
C GLU A 169 7.01 -2.72 -15.15
N HIS A 170 6.51 -1.66 -14.50
CA HIS A 170 5.68 -0.66 -15.18
C HIS A 170 6.48 0.14 -16.21
N HIS A 171 7.74 0.34 -15.95
CA HIS A 171 8.69 1.02 -16.83
C HIS A 171 9.80 0.04 -17.24
N GLN A 172 9.46 -0.95 -18.10
CA GLN A 172 10.37 -2.00 -18.54
C GLN A 172 11.49 -1.50 -19.45
N GLY A 173 12.66 -2.14 -19.30
CA GLY A 173 13.73 -2.11 -20.30
C GLY A 173 14.52 -0.82 -20.44
N ASP A 174 14.22 0.21 -19.66
CA ASP A 174 14.87 1.51 -19.76
C ASP A 174 15.80 1.77 -18.57
N ARG A 175 17.11 1.75 -18.84
CA ARG A 175 18.13 2.28 -17.90
C ARG A 175 17.81 3.71 -17.45
N GLY A 176 16.95 4.43 -18.18
CA GLY A 176 16.49 5.76 -17.84
C GLY A 176 15.76 5.87 -16.52
N VAL A 177 15.08 4.80 -16.06
CA VAL A 177 14.41 4.78 -14.75
C VAL A 177 15.42 4.73 -13.61
N CYS A 178 16.43 3.85 -13.69
CA CYS A 178 17.51 3.81 -12.71
C CYS A 178 18.31 5.11 -12.72
N ASN A 179 18.64 5.63 -13.90
CA ASN A 179 19.33 6.91 -14.05
C ASN A 179 18.52 8.07 -13.45
N PHE A 180 17.19 8.05 -13.58
CA PHE A 180 16.33 9.06 -12.97
C PHE A 180 16.46 9.07 -11.45
N ILE A 181 16.40 7.91 -10.81
CA ILE A 181 16.53 7.78 -9.35
C ILE A 181 17.93 8.24 -8.89
N GLU A 182 18.98 7.79 -9.57
CA GLU A 182 20.36 8.17 -9.26
C GLU A 182 20.57 9.69 -9.37
N GLN A 183 20.06 10.30 -10.45
CA GLN A 183 20.14 11.74 -10.66
C GLN A 183 19.31 12.51 -9.64
N LEU A 184 18.07 12.07 -9.36
CA LEU A 184 17.20 12.68 -8.36
C LEU A 184 17.87 12.66 -6.97
N ALA A 185 18.35 11.50 -6.56
CA ALA A 185 19.05 11.36 -5.28
C ALA A 185 20.29 12.27 -5.21
N SER A 186 21.09 12.29 -6.29
CA SER A 186 22.29 13.14 -6.38
C SER A 186 21.93 14.63 -6.30
N GLU A 187 20.90 15.08 -7.04
CA GLU A 187 20.47 16.48 -7.00
C GLU A 187 19.94 16.89 -5.63
N LEU A 188 19.14 16.06 -4.97
CA LEU A 188 18.64 16.33 -3.63
C LEU A 188 19.76 16.36 -2.59
N LEU A 189 20.69 15.40 -2.61
CA LEU A 189 21.81 15.33 -1.67
C LEU A 189 22.83 16.47 -1.83
N THR A 190 22.97 17.05 -3.03
CA THR A 190 23.83 18.22 -3.25
C THR A 190 23.21 19.50 -2.72
N ARG A 191 21.91 19.53 -2.50
CA ARG A 191 21.18 20.66 -1.94
C ARG A 191 21.15 20.55 -0.42
N ARG A 192 21.75 21.46 0.29
CA ARG A 192 21.80 21.45 1.76
C ARG A 192 20.41 21.55 2.44
N ALA A 193 19.37 21.96 1.70
CA ALA A 193 18.00 22.08 2.19
C ALA A 193 17.29 20.71 2.33
N TRP A 194 17.73 19.68 1.59
CA TRP A 194 17.08 18.37 1.55
C TRP A 194 17.94 17.29 2.23
N ARG A 195 17.24 16.38 2.91
CA ARG A 195 17.79 15.12 3.40
C ARG A 195 16.75 14.02 3.33
N PHE A 196 17.21 12.80 3.14
CA PHE A 196 16.35 11.63 3.28
C PHE A 196 16.28 11.22 4.76
N VAL A 197 15.08 10.83 5.18
CA VAL A 197 14.82 10.32 6.53
C VAL A 197 13.95 9.08 6.44
N THR A 198 14.10 8.15 7.36
CA THR A 198 13.17 7.03 7.51
C THR A 198 11.85 7.52 8.12
N PRO A 199 10.74 6.80 7.93
CA PRO A 199 9.47 7.12 8.57
C PRO A 199 9.54 7.23 10.10
N SER A 200 10.37 6.41 10.75
CA SER A 200 10.61 6.50 12.20
C SER A 200 11.37 7.77 12.60
N GLU A 201 12.37 8.16 11.83
CA GLU A 201 13.08 9.44 12.03
C GLU A 201 12.16 10.61 11.79
N ALA A 202 11.38 10.59 10.70
CA ALA A 202 10.38 11.62 10.41
C ALA A 202 9.39 11.78 11.59
N ARG A 203 8.88 10.66 12.11
CA ARG A 203 8.01 10.67 13.29
C ARG A 203 8.66 11.31 14.51
N ALA A 204 9.94 11.05 14.73
CA ALA A 204 10.66 11.53 15.91
C ALA A 204 11.01 13.02 15.82
N GLU A 205 11.36 13.50 14.63
CA GLU A 205 11.89 14.84 14.42
C GLU A 205 10.81 15.87 14.05
N TYR A 206 9.73 15.43 13.41
CA TYR A 206 8.63 16.31 12.99
C TYR A 206 7.41 16.10 13.90
N PRO A 207 7.13 17.02 14.84
CA PRO A 207 5.98 16.90 15.73
C PRO A 207 4.68 16.94 14.93
N ALA A 208 3.64 16.25 15.44
CA ALA A 208 2.31 16.35 14.85
C ALA A 208 1.79 17.78 14.92
N VAL A 209 1.28 18.28 13.80
CA VAL A 209 0.69 19.63 13.72
C VAL A 209 -0.79 19.66 14.12
N GLY A 210 -1.38 18.50 14.37
CA GLY A 210 -2.78 18.35 14.76
C GLY A 210 -3.25 16.91 14.65
N GLU A 211 -4.55 16.72 14.60
CA GLU A 211 -5.22 15.41 14.45
C GLU A 211 -5.89 15.31 13.09
N LEU A 212 -5.81 14.14 12.43
CA LEU A 212 -6.58 13.82 11.23
C LEU A 212 -7.58 12.71 11.55
N LYS A 213 -8.81 12.84 11.04
CA LYS A 213 -9.89 11.86 11.21
C LYS A 213 -10.24 11.22 9.87
N PHE A 214 -10.31 9.89 9.91
CA PHE A 214 -10.70 9.04 8.78
C PHE A 214 -11.93 8.23 9.19
N THR A 215 -13.07 8.89 9.28
CA THR A 215 -14.35 8.26 9.67
C THR A 215 -14.79 7.17 8.70
N GLU A 216 -14.40 7.30 7.44
CA GLU A 216 -14.60 6.29 6.40
C GLU A 216 -13.24 5.81 5.87
N PRO A 217 -13.14 4.52 5.49
CA PRO A 217 -11.91 4.01 4.92
C PRO A 217 -11.50 4.75 3.64
N ARG A 218 -10.21 5.09 3.55
CA ARG A 218 -9.58 5.71 2.40
C ARG A 218 -8.40 4.89 1.93
N SER A 219 -8.02 5.06 0.66
CA SER A 219 -6.87 4.40 0.04
C SER A 219 -6.15 5.34 -0.92
N TRP A 220 -5.07 4.89 -1.53
CA TRP A 220 -4.37 5.64 -2.58
C TRP A 220 -4.89 5.36 -4.00
N ALA A 221 -5.72 4.32 -4.16
CA ALA A 221 -6.12 3.84 -5.47
C ALA A 221 -7.26 4.66 -6.08
N ASP A 222 -7.22 4.76 -7.39
CA ASP A 222 -8.18 5.46 -8.23
C ASP A 222 -8.37 6.95 -7.87
N THR A 223 -9.18 7.65 -8.64
CA THR A 223 -9.45 9.09 -8.41
C THR A 223 -10.29 9.36 -7.17
N GLN A 224 -11.13 8.41 -6.73
CA GLN A 224 -12.01 8.57 -5.58
C GLN A 224 -11.30 8.42 -4.23
N ARG A 225 -10.13 7.77 -4.21
CA ARG A 225 -9.36 7.51 -2.98
C ARG A 225 -10.20 6.82 -1.89
N ASP A 226 -11.08 5.90 -2.28
CA ASP A 226 -11.97 5.15 -1.41
C ASP A 226 -11.82 3.62 -1.59
N LEU A 227 -12.78 2.83 -1.14
CA LEU A 227 -12.78 1.37 -1.28
C LEU A 227 -13.37 0.85 -2.59
N SER A 228 -13.81 1.73 -3.49
CA SER A 228 -14.49 1.31 -4.72
C SER A 228 -13.64 0.43 -5.66
N PRO A 229 -12.30 0.45 -5.65
CA PRO A 229 -11.49 -0.52 -6.38
C PRO A 229 -11.74 -1.97 -5.99
N TRP A 230 -12.10 -2.23 -4.72
CA TRP A 230 -12.27 -3.60 -4.15
C TRP A 230 -13.68 -3.93 -3.73
N GLN A 231 -14.55 -2.94 -3.46
CA GLN A 231 -15.92 -3.11 -2.96
C GLN A 231 -16.95 -2.24 -3.71
N GLY A 232 -16.60 -1.73 -4.89
CA GLY A 232 -17.40 -0.78 -5.65
C GLY A 232 -18.65 -1.37 -6.31
N ASN A 233 -18.65 -2.66 -6.61
CA ASN A 233 -19.78 -3.32 -7.29
C ASN A 233 -20.28 -4.54 -6.50
N GLU A 234 -21.41 -5.10 -6.98
CA GLU A 234 -22.09 -6.23 -6.31
C GLU A 234 -21.25 -7.51 -6.33
N MET A 235 -20.50 -7.77 -7.40
CA MET A 235 -19.64 -8.96 -7.50
C MET A 235 -18.58 -8.93 -6.40
N GLN A 236 -17.90 -7.79 -6.24
CA GLN A 236 -16.87 -7.58 -5.23
C GLN A 236 -17.43 -7.76 -3.82
N ARG A 237 -18.57 -7.11 -3.52
CA ARG A 237 -19.21 -7.22 -2.19
C ARG A 237 -19.69 -8.63 -1.90
N SER A 238 -20.30 -9.32 -2.88
CA SER A 238 -20.74 -10.71 -2.72
C SER A 238 -19.59 -11.67 -2.49
N ALA A 239 -18.49 -11.51 -3.25
CA ALA A 239 -17.28 -12.32 -3.09
C ALA A 239 -16.66 -12.10 -1.70
N PHE A 240 -16.55 -10.84 -1.27
CA PHE A 240 -16.01 -10.48 0.05
C PHE A 240 -16.89 -11.05 1.18
N ALA A 241 -18.19 -10.84 1.13
CA ALA A 241 -19.11 -11.38 2.13
C ALA A 241 -19.07 -12.92 2.18
N ARG A 242 -18.94 -13.58 1.02
CA ARG A 242 -18.82 -15.03 0.97
C ARG A 242 -17.52 -15.55 1.58
N LEU A 243 -16.38 -14.89 1.29
CA LEU A 243 -15.08 -15.25 1.85
C LEU A 243 -15.08 -15.25 3.39
N TYR A 244 -15.75 -14.27 4.00
CA TYR A 244 -15.84 -14.12 5.46
C TYR A 244 -17.08 -14.77 6.07
N SER A 245 -17.86 -15.56 5.30
CA SER A 245 -18.96 -16.34 5.88
C SER A 245 -18.39 -17.43 6.82
N GLY A 246 -19.09 -17.68 7.94
CA GLY A 246 -18.66 -18.71 8.91
C GLY A 246 -18.39 -20.05 8.24
N GLU A 247 -19.22 -20.42 7.27
CA GLU A 247 -19.09 -21.66 6.51
C GLU A 247 -17.74 -21.78 5.78
N ILE A 248 -17.26 -20.72 5.11
CA ILE A 248 -15.95 -20.72 4.44
C ILE A 248 -14.83 -20.66 5.46
N VAL A 249 -14.95 -19.82 6.47
CA VAL A 249 -13.91 -19.66 7.51
C VAL A 249 -13.65 -20.98 8.24
N GLU A 250 -14.70 -21.76 8.53
CA GLU A 250 -14.58 -23.05 9.24
C GLU A 250 -14.08 -24.20 8.34
N GLN A 251 -14.39 -24.19 7.05
CA GLN A 251 -14.11 -25.29 6.14
C GLN A 251 -12.83 -25.13 5.33
N CYS A 252 -12.40 -23.88 5.09
CA CYS A 252 -11.23 -23.60 4.28
C CYS A 252 -9.93 -23.83 5.08
N PRO A 253 -8.93 -24.54 4.51
CA PRO A 253 -7.60 -24.55 5.09
C PRO A 253 -7.09 -23.12 5.28
N GLN A 254 -6.57 -22.81 6.47
CA GLN A 254 -6.23 -21.45 6.88
C GLN A 254 -5.29 -20.74 5.90
N ASP A 255 -4.27 -21.43 5.38
CA ASP A 255 -3.34 -20.85 4.41
C ASP A 255 -4.01 -20.50 3.09
N LEU A 256 -4.96 -21.32 2.62
CA LEU A 256 -5.74 -21.04 1.43
C LEU A 256 -6.68 -19.87 1.66
N TRP A 257 -7.40 -19.87 2.80
CA TRP A 257 -8.30 -18.76 3.17
C TRP A 257 -7.58 -17.43 3.22
N ARG A 258 -6.37 -17.40 3.77
CA ARG A 258 -5.52 -16.20 3.82
C ARG A 258 -5.10 -15.72 2.43
N LYS A 259 -4.71 -16.62 1.54
CA LYS A 259 -4.38 -16.29 0.15
C LYS A 259 -5.58 -15.74 -0.62
N LEU A 260 -6.78 -16.23 -0.33
CA LEU A 260 -8.01 -15.74 -0.95
C LEU A 260 -8.40 -14.32 -0.49
N GLN A 261 -7.78 -13.79 0.55
CA GLN A 261 -7.99 -12.41 1.03
C GLN A 261 -7.13 -11.37 0.30
N THR A 262 -6.21 -11.79 -0.59
CA THR A 262 -5.35 -10.87 -1.35
C THR A 262 -6.19 -9.84 -2.10
N SER A 263 -5.82 -8.57 -2.03
CA SER A 263 -6.57 -7.43 -2.60
C SER A 263 -6.83 -7.60 -4.09
N ASP A 264 -5.88 -8.13 -4.84
CA ASP A 264 -5.95 -8.30 -6.29
C ASP A 264 -7.15 -9.13 -6.75
N HIS A 265 -7.54 -10.15 -5.99
CA HIS A 265 -8.72 -10.95 -6.34
C HIS A 265 -9.98 -10.09 -6.48
N PHE A 266 -10.14 -9.10 -5.61
CA PHE A 266 -11.27 -8.17 -5.62
C PHE A 266 -11.07 -7.05 -6.63
N TYR A 267 -9.84 -6.57 -6.80
CA TYR A 267 -9.47 -5.56 -7.78
C TYR A 267 -9.80 -6.01 -9.20
N TYR A 268 -9.53 -7.26 -9.56
CA TYR A 268 -9.83 -7.84 -10.87
C TYR A 268 -11.33 -7.95 -11.18
N MET A 269 -12.20 -7.89 -10.16
CA MET A 269 -13.66 -7.89 -10.32
C MET A 269 -14.23 -6.47 -10.51
N SER A 270 -13.38 -5.43 -10.53
CA SER A 270 -13.84 -4.06 -10.73
C SER A 270 -14.31 -3.84 -12.15
N ASN A 271 -15.49 -3.24 -12.29
CA ASN A 271 -16.09 -2.90 -13.57
C ASN A 271 -16.06 -1.39 -13.86
N LYS A 272 -15.12 -0.68 -13.23
CA LYS A 272 -14.92 0.75 -13.47
C LYS A 272 -14.58 1.04 -14.93
N GLY A 273 -15.05 2.18 -15.41
CA GLY A 273 -14.77 2.72 -16.74
C GLY A 273 -13.71 3.84 -16.70
N GLY A 274 -13.47 4.45 -17.85
CA GLY A 274 -12.55 5.59 -17.96
C GLY A 274 -11.08 5.25 -17.64
N PRO A 275 -10.30 6.25 -17.18
CA PRO A 275 -8.89 6.06 -16.85
C PRO A 275 -8.64 4.97 -15.81
N ASP A 276 -9.41 4.98 -14.69
CA ASP A 276 -9.29 3.96 -13.65
C ASP A 276 -9.54 2.56 -14.22
N GLY A 277 -10.59 2.37 -15.04
CA GLY A 277 -10.88 1.09 -15.69
C GLY A 277 -9.80 0.62 -16.68
N ILE A 278 -8.99 1.52 -17.25
CA ILE A 278 -7.83 1.14 -18.05
C ILE A 278 -6.76 0.53 -17.16
N VAL A 279 -6.50 1.12 -16.00
CA VAL A 279 -5.53 0.63 -15.02
C VAL A 279 -5.97 -0.74 -14.48
N HIS A 280 -7.25 -0.90 -14.10
CA HIS A 280 -7.79 -2.18 -13.64
C HIS A 280 -7.61 -3.30 -14.68
N ARG A 281 -7.85 -3.02 -15.97
CA ARG A 281 -7.64 -4.01 -17.04
C ARG A 281 -6.18 -4.33 -17.29
N TYR A 282 -5.29 -3.36 -17.12
CA TYR A 282 -3.86 -3.58 -17.28
C TYR A 282 -3.32 -4.64 -16.30
N PHE A 283 -3.73 -4.57 -15.05
CA PHE A 283 -3.27 -5.52 -14.02
C PHE A 283 -4.03 -6.85 -14.02
N SER A 284 -5.22 -6.92 -14.59
CA SER A 284 -6.05 -8.12 -14.53
C SER A 284 -5.53 -9.23 -15.47
N PRO A 285 -5.27 -10.45 -14.97
CA PRO A 285 -4.96 -11.60 -15.80
C PRO A 285 -6.20 -12.22 -16.47
N PHE A 286 -7.40 -11.70 -16.15
CA PHE A 286 -8.69 -12.20 -16.66
C PHE A 286 -9.16 -11.40 -17.87
N GLY A 287 -9.91 -12.07 -18.76
CA GLY A 287 -10.51 -11.43 -19.94
C GLY A 287 -11.60 -10.41 -19.57
N SER A 288 -12.25 -10.60 -18.43
CA SER A 288 -13.26 -9.67 -17.91
C SER A 288 -13.38 -9.72 -16.39
N PRO A 289 -13.97 -8.70 -15.75
CA PRO A 289 -14.31 -8.74 -14.32
C PRO A 289 -15.27 -9.89 -13.95
N TYR A 290 -16.10 -10.31 -14.88
CA TYR A 290 -17.03 -11.45 -14.70
C TYR A 290 -16.29 -12.77 -14.63
N ASP A 291 -15.25 -12.97 -15.45
CA ASP A 291 -14.41 -14.18 -15.42
C ASP A 291 -13.65 -14.26 -14.09
N ALA A 292 -13.13 -13.14 -13.60
CA ALA A 292 -12.51 -13.07 -12.28
C ALA A 292 -13.48 -13.48 -11.18
N PHE A 293 -14.68 -12.91 -11.17
CA PHE A 293 -15.73 -13.22 -10.20
C PHE A 293 -16.15 -14.70 -10.25
N ILE A 294 -16.46 -15.22 -11.44
CA ILE A 294 -16.88 -16.62 -11.62
C ILE A 294 -15.80 -17.57 -11.14
N THR A 295 -14.54 -17.30 -11.51
CA THR A 295 -13.40 -18.12 -11.09
C THR A 295 -13.27 -18.14 -9.57
N TYR A 296 -13.30 -16.97 -8.94
CA TYR A 296 -13.19 -16.83 -7.50
C TYR A 296 -14.34 -17.56 -6.76
N MET A 297 -15.57 -17.35 -7.20
CA MET A 297 -16.74 -18.00 -6.60
C MET A 297 -16.75 -19.52 -6.80
N ASN A 298 -16.18 -20.02 -7.90
CA ASN A 298 -16.02 -21.46 -8.11
C ASN A 298 -14.99 -22.06 -7.14
N VAL A 299 -13.90 -21.34 -6.83
CA VAL A 299 -12.94 -21.78 -5.78
C VAL A 299 -13.64 -21.89 -4.44
N LEU A 300 -14.40 -20.85 -4.02
CA LEU A 300 -15.13 -20.90 -2.75
C LEU A 300 -16.18 -22.04 -2.71
N ARG A 301 -16.87 -22.30 -3.82
CA ARG A 301 -17.81 -23.41 -3.93
C ARG A 301 -17.09 -24.77 -3.82
N GLY A 302 -15.91 -24.90 -4.45
CA GLY A 302 -15.11 -26.13 -4.39
C GLY A 302 -14.72 -26.50 -2.96
N ILE A 303 -14.33 -25.52 -2.16
CA ILE A 303 -13.99 -25.71 -0.74
C ILE A 303 -15.15 -26.34 0.01
N GLN A 304 -16.37 -25.85 -0.18
CA GLN A 304 -17.58 -26.39 0.46
C GLN A 304 -17.89 -27.83 0.03
N GLN A 305 -17.75 -28.13 -1.27
CA GLN A 305 -18.06 -29.46 -1.79
C GLN A 305 -17.07 -30.53 -1.27
N GLU A 306 -15.79 -30.17 -1.11
CA GLU A 306 -14.79 -31.07 -0.55
C GLU A 306 -15.05 -31.36 0.93
N SER A 307 -15.42 -30.33 1.70
CA SER A 307 -15.77 -30.49 3.12
C SER A 307 -16.95 -31.43 3.31
N VAL A 308 -18.01 -31.28 2.52
CA VAL A 308 -19.20 -32.18 2.57
C VAL A 308 -18.83 -33.62 2.23
N ARG A 309 -17.91 -33.86 1.28
CA ARG A 309 -17.46 -35.23 0.92
C ARG A 309 -16.61 -35.89 2.02
N LEU A 310 -15.90 -35.12 2.82
CA LEU A 310 -15.07 -35.63 3.91
C LEU A 310 -15.86 -35.91 5.19
N THR A 311 -17.07 -35.34 5.29
CA THR A 311 -17.97 -35.51 6.47
C THR A 311 -19.12 -36.51 6.24
N ALA A 312 -19.33 -37.01 5.01
CA ALA A 312 -20.29 -38.02 4.62
C ALA A 312 -19.64 -39.42 4.51
#